data_1d6857645e16793583b192e7fed75641
#
_entry.id   1d6857645e16793583b192e7fed75641
#
_cell.length_a   1.000
_cell.length_b   1.000
_cell.length_c   1.000
_cell.angle_alpha   90.00
_cell.angle_beta   90.00
_cell.angle_gamma   90.00
#
_symmetry.space_group_name_H-M   'P 1'
#
loop_
_entity.id
_entity.type
_entity.pdbx_description
1 polymer ?
#
loop_
_entity_poly.entity_id
_entity_poly.type
_entity_poly.pdbx_seq_one_letter_code
_entity_poly.pdbx_strand_id
1 'polypeptide(L)'
;MHEITLGGVSDTRAAPQVVRYSERLWVPWWWWLPGLALAGLIALEVNQGVRALPNWVPFAVLLPVAAAVLMWLSKTEVRVISGGTDRAAGETELWVGAAHLPVSVISRSAEVPRSAKSAALGRQLDPAAYVMHRAWVGPMLLVVLDDPDDPTPYWLVSSRHPDRVLSALRS
;
A
#
# COMPACT_ATOMS: atom_id res chain seq x y z
N MET A 1 -2.61 48.25 38.82
CA MET A 1 -1.43 47.78 38.08
C MET A 1 -1.58 46.26 37.99
N HIS A 2 -2.27 45.77 36.93
CA HIS A 2 -2.54 44.33 36.74
C HIS A 2 -1.60 43.84 35.65
N GLU A 3 -0.69 42.99 36.05
CA GLU A 3 0.25 42.29 35.17
C GLU A 3 -0.49 41.12 34.53
N ILE A 4 -0.74 41.19 33.22
CA ILE A 4 -1.32 40.11 32.44
C ILE A 4 -0.16 39.19 32.10
N THR A 5 -0.04 38.07 32.83
CA THR A 5 0.85 36.96 32.47
C THR A 5 0.31 36.29 31.22
N LEU A 6 0.93 36.55 30.08
CA LEU A 6 0.70 35.82 28.83
C LEU A 6 1.12 34.37 29.05
N GLY A 7 0.13 33.48 29.18
CA GLY A 7 0.31 32.04 29.23
C GLY A 7 1.10 31.56 28.02
N GLY A 8 2.18 30.82 28.30
CA GLY A 8 3.05 30.25 27.28
C GLY A 8 2.26 29.41 26.29
N VAL A 9 2.38 29.78 25.04
CA VAL A 9 1.99 28.93 23.91
C VAL A 9 2.86 27.68 23.98
N SER A 10 2.28 26.57 24.42
CA SER A 10 2.94 25.27 24.36
C SER A 10 3.18 24.95 22.88
N ASP A 11 4.41 25.18 22.45
CA ASP A 11 4.90 24.82 21.12
C ASP A 11 4.83 23.29 21.04
N THR A 12 3.69 22.76 20.60
CA THR A 12 3.50 21.33 20.35
C THR A 12 4.34 20.98 19.12
N ARG A 13 5.65 20.93 19.33
CA ARG A 13 6.60 20.48 18.34
C ARG A 13 6.32 19.00 18.08
N ALA A 14 5.62 18.69 16.99
CA ALA A 14 5.44 17.32 16.53
C ALA A 14 6.83 16.65 16.50
N ALA A 15 6.96 15.51 17.19
CA ALA A 15 8.22 14.78 17.21
C ALA A 15 8.62 14.44 15.75
N PRO A 16 9.89 14.58 15.39
CA PRO A 16 10.32 14.31 14.02
C PRO A 16 10.01 12.87 13.64
N GLN A 17 9.19 12.68 12.61
CA GLN A 17 8.91 11.35 12.07
C GLN A 17 10.17 10.78 11.42
N VAL A 18 10.60 9.62 11.87
CA VAL A 18 11.75 8.91 11.31
C VAL A 18 11.22 7.73 10.47
N VAL A 19 11.43 7.78 9.17
CA VAL A 19 11.14 6.65 8.28
C VAL A 19 12.24 5.61 8.46
N ARG A 20 11.92 4.48 9.10
CA ARG A 20 12.84 3.35 9.32
C ARG A 20 12.98 2.46 8.09
N TYR A 21 11.89 2.31 7.35
CA TYR A 21 11.85 1.54 6.13
C TYR A 21 10.80 2.11 5.16
N SER A 22 11.09 2.07 3.87
CA SER A 22 10.15 2.45 2.82
C SER A 22 10.41 1.59 1.59
N GLU A 23 9.34 1.00 1.06
CA GLU A 23 9.36 0.15 -0.13
C GLU A 23 8.22 0.55 -1.07
N ARG A 24 8.55 0.84 -2.33
CA ARG A 24 7.56 1.05 -3.39
C ARG A 24 7.36 -0.21 -4.21
N LEU A 25 6.11 -0.61 -4.38
CA LEU A 25 5.73 -1.80 -5.13
C LEU A 25 5.48 -1.46 -6.61
N TRP A 26 6.52 -0.96 -7.29
CA TRP A 26 6.44 -0.61 -8.71
C TRP A 26 5.97 -1.77 -9.57
N VAL A 27 5.09 -1.47 -10.53
CA VAL A 27 4.73 -2.42 -11.60
C VAL A 27 5.97 -2.68 -12.46
N PRO A 28 6.39 -3.94 -12.66
CA PRO A 28 7.52 -4.26 -13.53
C PRO A 28 7.29 -3.73 -14.95
N TRP A 29 8.36 -3.27 -15.60
CA TRP A 29 8.28 -2.67 -16.94
C TRP A 29 7.63 -3.59 -17.99
N TRP A 30 7.81 -4.91 -17.87
CA TRP A 30 7.24 -5.89 -18.80
C TRP A 30 5.70 -6.02 -18.70
N TRP A 31 5.08 -5.56 -17.61
CA TRP A 31 3.62 -5.46 -17.49
C TRP A 31 3.02 -4.36 -18.37
N TRP A 32 3.85 -3.38 -18.77
CA TRP A 32 3.43 -2.32 -19.68
C TRP A 32 3.09 -2.88 -21.07
N LEU A 33 3.83 -3.90 -21.55
CA LEU A 33 3.59 -4.51 -22.85
C LEU A 33 2.19 -5.12 -22.96
N PRO A 34 1.76 -6.08 -22.11
CA PRO A 34 0.42 -6.63 -22.18
C PRO A 34 -0.67 -5.59 -21.86
N GLY A 35 -0.42 -4.63 -20.96
CA GLY A 35 -1.37 -3.58 -20.64
C GLY A 35 -1.67 -2.65 -21.83
N LEU A 36 -0.63 -2.18 -22.51
CA LEU A 36 -0.76 -1.35 -23.70
C LEU A 36 -1.28 -2.15 -24.91
N ALA A 37 -0.88 -3.41 -25.06
CA ALA A 37 -1.41 -4.28 -26.10
C ALA A 37 -2.93 -4.50 -25.94
N LEU A 38 -3.39 -4.76 -24.73
CA LEU A 38 -4.82 -4.90 -24.44
C LEU A 38 -5.59 -3.61 -24.75
N ALA A 39 -5.06 -2.46 -24.33
CA ALA A 39 -5.65 -1.17 -24.66
C ALA A 39 -5.72 -0.91 -26.17
N GLY A 40 -4.68 -1.30 -26.92
CA GLY A 40 -4.64 -1.23 -28.38
C GLY A 40 -5.69 -2.14 -29.04
N LEU A 41 -5.85 -3.38 -28.55
CA LEU A 41 -6.89 -4.29 -29.02
C LEU A 41 -8.29 -3.73 -28.79
N ILE A 42 -8.56 -3.20 -27.60
CA ILE A 42 -9.85 -2.56 -27.30
C ILE A 42 -10.09 -1.35 -28.23
N ALA A 43 -9.03 -0.56 -28.50
CA ALA A 43 -9.13 0.57 -29.43
C ALA A 43 -9.49 0.12 -30.85
N LEU A 44 -8.94 -1.01 -31.32
CA LEU A 44 -9.28 -1.61 -32.61
C LEU A 44 -10.75 -2.06 -32.65
N GLU A 45 -11.24 -2.72 -31.62
CA GLU A 45 -12.64 -3.15 -31.51
C GLU A 45 -13.60 -1.96 -31.53
N VAL A 46 -13.29 -0.90 -30.80
CA VAL A 46 -14.07 0.34 -30.81
C VAL A 46 -14.11 0.96 -32.21
N ASN A 47 -12.99 0.96 -32.94
CA ASN A 47 -12.93 1.46 -34.32
C ASN A 47 -13.81 0.67 -35.30
N GLN A 48 -13.93 -0.64 -35.09
CA GLN A 48 -14.79 -1.48 -35.94
C GLN A 48 -16.29 -1.26 -35.63
N GLY A 49 -16.60 -1.04 -34.34
CA GLY A 49 -17.99 -0.84 -33.89
C GLY A 49 -18.53 0.56 -34.15
N VAL A 50 -17.71 1.59 -34.06
CA VAL A 50 -18.14 3.01 -34.13
C VAL A 50 -17.49 3.72 -35.31
N ARG A 51 -18.09 3.57 -36.48
CA ARG A 51 -17.60 4.16 -37.75
C ARG A 51 -17.61 5.69 -37.81
N ALA A 52 -18.32 6.33 -36.91
CA ALA A 52 -18.42 7.80 -36.84
C ALA A 52 -17.19 8.49 -36.25
N LEU A 53 -16.32 7.75 -35.55
CA LEU A 53 -15.12 8.28 -34.92
C LEU A 53 -13.92 8.20 -35.86
N PRO A 54 -13.03 9.22 -35.86
CA PRO A 54 -11.73 9.11 -36.51
C PRO A 54 -10.92 7.96 -35.88
N ASN A 55 -10.25 7.14 -36.72
CA ASN A 55 -9.57 5.92 -36.29
C ASN A 55 -8.51 6.09 -35.20
N TRP A 56 -7.94 7.28 -35.05
CA TRP A 56 -6.92 7.57 -34.05
C TRP A 56 -7.49 7.88 -32.65
N VAL A 57 -8.79 8.30 -32.56
CA VAL A 57 -9.41 8.76 -31.31
C VAL A 57 -9.44 7.67 -30.23
N PRO A 58 -9.85 6.42 -30.47
CA PRO A 58 -9.82 5.38 -29.46
C PRO A 58 -8.41 5.12 -28.91
N PHE A 59 -7.38 5.17 -29.76
CA PHE A 59 -5.99 4.99 -29.32
C PHE A 59 -5.50 6.17 -28.48
N ALA A 60 -5.84 7.40 -28.89
CA ALA A 60 -5.45 8.60 -28.14
C ALA A 60 -6.08 8.68 -26.75
N VAL A 61 -7.19 8.00 -26.51
CA VAL A 61 -7.86 7.94 -25.21
C VAL A 61 -7.39 6.71 -24.42
N LEU A 62 -7.46 5.52 -25.01
CA LEU A 62 -7.25 4.27 -24.26
C LEU A 62 -5.80 4.02 -23.88
N LEU A 63 -4.82 4.40 -24.72
CA LEU A 63 -3.41 4.23 -24.38
C LEU A 63 -2.98 5.11 -23.19
N PRO A 64 -3.29 6.42 -23.13
CA PRO A 64 -3.01 7.21 -21.96
C PRO A 64 -3.76 6.76 -20.71
N VAL A 65 -5.00 6.30 -20.84
CA VAL A 65 -5.77 5.75 -19.71
C VAL A 65 -5.09 4.49 -19.18
N ALA A 66 -4.69 3.57 -20.04
CA ALA A 66 -3.95 2.36 -19.62
C ALA A 66 -2.62 2.73 -18.92
N ALA A 67 -1.87 3.68 -19.48
CA ALA A 67 -0.65 4.18 -18.86
C ALA A 67 -0.93 4.82 -17.48
N ALA A 68 -1.98 5.62 -17.36
CA ALA A 68 -2.37 6.24 -16.10
C ALA A 68 -2.76 5.19 -15.03
N VAL A 69 -3.49 4.14 -15.43
CA VAL A 69 -3.84 3.01 -14.55
C VAL A 69 -2.58 2.27 -14.07
N LEU A 70 -1.64 1.97 -14.97
CA LEU A 70 -0.38 1.30 -14.62
C LEU A 70 0.47 2.17 -13.67
N MET A 71 0.52 3.50 -13.90
CA MET A 71 1.18 4.42 -12.99
C MET A 71 0.48 4.50 -11.63
N TRP A 72 -0.85 4.51 -11.61
CA TRP A 72 -1.62 4.52 -10.36
C TRP A 72 -1.39 3.25 -9.54
N LEU A 73 -1.38 2.07 -10.18
CA LEU A 73 -1.04 0.80 -9.54
C LEU A 73 0.37 0.78 -8.95
N SER A 74 1.31 1.54 -9.54
CA SER A 74 2.69 1.67 -9.08
C SER A 74 2.86 2.56 -7.84
N LYS A 75 1.84 3.30 -7.41
CA LYS A 75 1.94 4.24 -6.27
C LYS A 75 1.85 3.56 -4.90
N THR A 76 1.59 2.26 -4.84
CA THR A 76 1.48 1.55 -3.56
C THR A 76 2.84 1.47 -2.87
N GLU A 77 2.87 1.92 -1.63
CA GLU A 77 4.06 1.98 -0.79
C GLU A 77 3.80 1.29 0.55
N VAL A 78 4.81 0.59 1.05
CA VAL A 78 4.85 0.02 2.40
C VAL A 78 5.94 0.77 3.16
N ARG A 79 5.60 1.36 4.30
CA ARG A 79 6.53 2.14 5.14
C ARG A 79 6.43 1.70 6.59
N VAL A 80 7.56 1.81 7.30
CA VAL A 80 7.63 1.73 8.76
C VAL A 80 8.14 3.06 9.26
N ILE A 81 7.33 3.74 10.06
CA ILE A 81 7.60 5.09 10.56
C ILE A 81 7.61 5.04 12.09
N SER A 82 8.60 5.68 12.71
CA SER A 82 8.63 5.94 14.15
C SER A 82 8.31 7.40 14.42
N GLY A 83 7.55 7.67 15.46
CA GLY A 83 7.16 9.05 15.80
C GLY A 83 5.82 9.45 15.18
N GLY A 84 4.84 8.54 15.13
CA GLY A 84 3.48 8.78 14.61
C GLY A 84 2.77 9.94 15.33
N THR A 85 1.86 10.60 14.58
CA THR A 85 1.25 11.87 15.00
C THR A 85 0.05 11.73 15.93
N ASP A 86 -0.56 10.56 16.11
CA ASP A 86 -1.93 10.49 16.62
C ASP A 86 -2.17 9.87 18.01
N ARG A 87 -1.31 9.04 18.59
CA ARG A 87 -1.63 8.44 19.90
C ARG A 87 -0.50 8.28 20.92
N ALA A 88 0.75 8.20 20.52
CA ALA A 88 1.88 8.21 21.46
C ALA A 88 3.13 8.75 20.74
N ALA A 89 3.67 9.85 21.20
CA ALA A 89 4.93 10.39 20.69
C ALA A 89 6.03 9.32 20.83
N GLY A 90 6.46 8.73 19.69
CA GLY A 90 7.50 7.72 19.64
C GLY A 90 7.05 6.31 19.21
N GLU A 91 5.75 6.06 19.03
CA GLU A 91 5.27 4.74 18.58
C GLU A 91 5.68 4.46 17.12
N THR A 92 6.03 3.21 16.85
CA THR A 92 6.32 2.73 15.49
C THR A 92 5.02 2.30 14.82
N GLU A 93 4.81 2.71 13.57
CA GLU A 93 3.63 2.38 12.78
C GLU A 93 4.03 1.72 11.46
N LEU A 94 3.23 0.72 11.06
CA LEU A 94 3.27 0.13 9.73
C LEU A 94 2.26 0.82 8.83
N TRP A 95 2.73 1.44 7.77
CA TRP A 95 1.90 2.10 6.76
C TRP A 95 1.84 1.25 5.48
N VAL A 96 0.64 1.00 4.98
CA VAL A 96 0.39 0.24 3.76
C VAL A 96 -0.57 1.05 2.87
N GLY A 97 0.00 1.80 1.94
CA GLY A 97 -0.77 2.78 1.16
C GLY A 97 -1.33 3.88 2.05
N ALA A 98 -2.66 3.95 2.21
CA ALA A 98 -3.35 4.90 3.06
C ALA A 98 -3.70 4.33 4.46
N ALA A 99 -3.62 3.00 4.63
CA ALA A 99 -3.89 2.35 5.90
C ALA A 99 -2.63 2.34 6.78
N HIS A 100 -2.82 2.49 8.09
CA HIS A 100 -1.72 2.44 9.06
C HIS A 100 -2.11 1.58 10.25
N LEU A 101 -1.11 1.01 10.91
CA LEU A 101 -1.25 0.09 12.02
C LEU A 101 -0.15 0.35 13.05
N PRO A 102 -0.49 0.70 14.29
CA PRO A 102 0.46 0.81 15.39
C PRO A 102 1.10 -0.55 15.71
N VAL A 103 2.38 -0.56 16.05
CA VAL A 103 3.09 -1.81 16.42
C VAL A 103 2.53 -2.40 17.71
N SER A 104 1.97 -1.58 18.60
CA SER A 104 1.37 -2.02 19.88
C SER A 104 0.23 -3.01 19.72
N VAL A 105 -0.53 -2.96 18.61
CA VAL A 105 -1.63 -3.91 18.34
C VAL A 105 -1.18 -5.15 17.56
N ILE A 106 0.12 -5.27 17.25
CA ILE A 106 0.66 -6.43 16.54
C ILE A 106 1.05 -7.53 17.54
N SER A 107 0.29 -8.61 17.57
CA SER A 107 0.60 -9.78 18.42
C SER A 107 1.67 -10.67 17.81
N ARG A 108 1.64 -10.85 16.49
CA ARG A 108 2.58 -11.70 15.75
C ARG A 108 2.80 -11.17 14.35
N SER A 109 4.01 -11.34 13.85
CA SER A 109 4.34 -11.05 12.46
C SER A 109 5.22 -12.15 11.87
N ALA A 110 4.99 -12.50 10.60
CA ALA A 110 5.71 -13.54 9.89
C ALA A 110 5.85 -13.25 8.41
N GLU A 111 6.88 -13.80 7.80
CA GLU A 111 7.02 -13.82 6.36
C GLU A 111 6.18 -14.96 5.76
N VAL A 112 5.45 -14.66 4.68
CA VAL A 112 4.81 -15.66 3.83
C VAL A 112 5.61 -15.75 2.53
N PRO A 113 6.35 -16.87 2.33
CA PRO A 113 7.18 -17.04 1.15
C PRO A 113 6.30 -17.17 -0.10
N ARG A 114 6.90 -16.89 -1.27
CA ARG A 114 6.20 -16.98 -2.56
C ARG A 114 5.48 -18.33 -2.77
N SER A 115 6.07 -19.42 -2.31
CA SER A 115 5.50 -20.78 -2.42
C SER A 115 4.21 -20.96 -1.62
N ALA A 116 4.07 -20.29 -0.47
CA ALA A 116 2.89 -20.35 0.40
C ALA A 116 1.81 -19.30 0.05
N LYS A 117 2.13 -18.33 -0.81
CA LYS A 117 1.23 -17.21 -1.18
C LYS A 117 -0.13 -17.66 -1.67
N SER A 118 -0.19 -18.66 -2.56
CA SER A 118 -1.45 -19.17 -3.13
C SER A 118 -2.35 -19.80 -2.04
N ALA A 119 -1.76 -20.49 -1.08
CA ALA A 119 -2.51 -21.07 0.04
C ALA A 119 -3.04 -19.97 0.97
N ALA A 120 -2.21 -18.97 1.28
CA ALA A 120 -2.58 -17.85 2.15
C ALA A 120 -3.70 -16.96 1.56
N LEU A 121 -3.71 -16.77 0.23
CA LEU A 121 -4.74 -16.01 -0.48
C LEU A 121 -5.97 -16.87 -0.86
N GLY A 122 -5.89 -18.19 -0.69
CA GLY A 122 -6.94 -19.12 -1.05
C GLY A 122 -7.77 -19.57 0.16
N ARG A 123 -7.78 -20.88 0.40
CA ARG A 123 -8.63 -21.51 1.44
C ARG A 123 -8.31 -21.10 2.89
N GLN A 124 -7.13 -20.54 3.13
CA GLN A 124 -6.69 -20.10 4.47
C GLN A 124 -7.00 -18.63 4.74
N LEU A 125 -7.52 -17.91 3.73
CA LEU A 125 -7.85 -16.49 3.87
C LEU A 125 -9.11 -16.31 4.68
N ASP A 126 -9.00 -15.54 5.77
CA ASP A 126 -10.18 -15.08 6.53
C ASP A 126 -10.85 -13.93 5.77
N PRO A 127 -12.18 -13.98 5.56
CA PRO A 127 -12.92 -12.90 4.92
C PRO A 127 -12.79 -11.53 5.60
N ALA A 128 -12.55 -11.50 6.92
CA ALA A 128 -12.37 -10.29 7.70
C ALA A 128 -10.92 -9.75 7.65
N ALA A 129 -9.98 -10.49 7.06
CA ALA A 129 -8.59 -10.06 6.99
C ALA A 129 -8.40 -8.87 6.04
N TYR A 130 -7.51 -7.93 6.41
CA TYR A 130 -7.09 -6.89 5.48
C TYR A 130 -6.05 -7.43 4.51
N VAL A 131 -6.33 -7.36 3.20
CA VAL A 131 -5.46 -7.90 2.16
C VAL A 131 -5.01 -6.82 1.19
N MET A 132 -3.72 -6.52 1.19
CA MET A 132 -3.09 -5.71 0.15
C MET A 132 -2.21 -6.60 -0.73
N HIS A 133 -2.80 -7.11 -1.80
CA HIS A 133 -2.16 -8.02 -2.75
C HIS A 133 -1.67 -7.31 -4.01
N ARG A 134 -0.43 -7.62 -4.43
CA ARG A 134 0.14 -7.24 -5.72
C ARG A 134 0.64 -8.51 -6.43
N ALA A 135 0.08 -8.75 -7.64
CA ALA A 135 0.36 -9.99 -8.39
C ALA A 135 1.84 -10.14 -8.76
N TRP A 136 2.52 -9.03 -9.01
CA TRP A 136 3.94 -9.00 -9.40
C TRP A 136 4.93 -9.06 -8.23
N VAL A 137 4.46 -9.06 -6.99
CA VAL A 137 5.29 -9.21 -5.79
C VAL A 137 5.18 -10.63 -5.28
N GLY A 138 6.31 -11.31 -5.14
CA GLY A 138 6.37 -12.73 -4.75
C GLY A 138 5.94 -12.98 -3.31
N PRO A 139 6.74 -12.58 -2.32
CA PRO A 139 6.47 -12.84 -0.92
C PRO A 139 5.44 -11.87 -0.34
N MET A 140 4.95 -12.18 0.86
CA MET A 140 4.02 -11.35 1.61
C MET A 140 4.45 -11.27 3.09
N LEU A 141 3.95 -10.25 3.76
CA LEU A 141 4.03 -10.05 5.20
C LEU A 141 2.66 -10.41 5.80
N LEU A 142 2.65 -11.27 6.79
CA LEU A 142 1.51 -11.56 7.64
C LEU A 142 1.71 -10.82 8.97
N VAL A 143 0.71 -10.03 9.37
CA VAL A 143 0.70 -9.32 10.65
C VAL A 143 -0.60 -9.66 11.35
N VAL A 144 -0.51 -10.42 12.43
CA VAL A 144 -1.67 -10.83 13.27
C VAL A 144 -1.93 -9.74 14.30
N LEU A 145 -3.17 -9.33 14.41
CA LEU A 145 -3.61 -8.26 15.29
C LEU A 145 -4.18 -8.81 16.60
N ASP A 146 -4.03 -8.02 17.65
CA ASP A 146 -4.69 -8.18 18.94
C ASP A 146 -5.21 -6.81 19.36
N ASP A 147 -6.22 -6.34 18.63
CA ASP A 147 -6.89 -5.04 18.87
C ASP A 147 -8.33 -5.30 19.26
N PRO A 148 -8.75 -4.99 20.52
CA PRO A 148 -10.12 -5.19 20.97
C PRO A 148 -11.12 -4.29 20.26
N ASP A 149 -10.69 -3.20 19.63
CA ASP A 149 -11.54 -2.23 18.95
C ASP A 149 -11.69 -2.52 17.44
N ASP A 150 -10.83 -3.40 16.86
CA ASP A 150 -10.85 -3.76 15.43
C ASP A 150 -11.05 -5.28 15.25
N PRO A 151 -12.15 -5.74 14.63
CA PRO A 151 -12.40 -7.15 14.39
C PRO A 151 -11.48 -7.79 13.32
N THR A 152 -10.57 -7.04 12.71
CA THR A 152 -9.64 -7.53 11.70
C THR A 152 -8.63 -8.50 12.31
N PRO A 153 -8.62 -9.80 11.95
CA PRO A 153 -7.76 -10.77 12.60
C PRO A 153 -6.30 -10.63 12.21
N TYR A 154 -6.02 -10.24 10.98
CA TYR A 154 -4.65 -10.05 10.48
C TYR A 154 -4.62 -9.22 9.20
N TRP A 155 -3.44 -8.67 8.91
CA TRP A 155 -3.11 -8.06 7.64
C TRP A 155 -2.21 -8.99 6.82
N LEU A 156 -2.52 -9.13 5.54
CA LEU A 156 -1.73 -9.88 4.56
C LEU A 156 -1.29 -8.94 3.44
N VAL A 157 -0.03 -8.50 3.50
CA VAL A 157 0.51 -7.40 2.70
C VAL A 157 1.60 -7.90 1.77
N SER A 158 1.52 -7.59 0.47
CA SER A 158 2.62 -7.85 -0.46
C SER A 158 3.84 -6.98 -0.12
N SER A 159 5.00 -7.60 0.05
CA SER A 159 6.29 -6.93 0.24
C SER A 159 7.37 -7.67 -0.51
N ARG A 160 8.36 -6.97 -1.06
CA ARG A 160 9.52 -7.60 -1.74
C ARG A 160 10.55 -8.08 -0.74
N HIS A 161 10.63 -7.39 0.41
CA HIS A 161 11.60 -7.65 1.46
C HIS A 161 10.90 -7.70 2.82
N PRO A 162 10.03 -8.71 3.07
CA PRO A 162 9.30 -8.83 4.33
C PRO A 162 10.21 -8.95 5.54
N ASP A 163 11.41 -9.55 5.39
CA ASP A 163 12.46 -9.63 6.38
C ASP A 163 12.91 -8.25 6.89
N ARG A 164 13.08 -7.28 5.97
CA ARG A 164 13.45 -5.90 6.31
C ARG A 164 12.33 -5.15 7.00
N VAL A 165 11.09 -5.34 6.54
CA VAL A 165 9.91 -4.77 7.22
C VAL A 165 9.83 -5.30 8.65
N LEU A 166 9.96 -6.62 8.84
CA LEU A 166 9.96 -7.27 10.15
C LEU A 166 11.08 -6.74 11.06
N SER A 167 12.27 -6.54 10.52
CA SER A 167 13.40 -5.98 11.27
C SER A 167 13.12 -4.53 11.71
N ALA A 168 12.52 -3.72 10.81
CA ALA A 168 12.17 -2.33 11.11
C ALA A 168 11.02 -2.19 12.12
N LEU A 169 10.10 -3.18 12.19
CA LEU A 169 9.03 -3.20 13.19
C LEU A 169 9.53 -3.56 14.59
N ARG A 170 10.65 -4.29 14.69
CA ARG A 170 11.23 -4.76 15.97
C ARG A 170 12.31 -3.82 16.54
N SER A 171 12.78 -2.87 15.75
CA SER A 171 13.81 -1.90 16.15
C SER A 171 13.18 -0.65 16.77
#